data_0d5135405e972df555b82ce3862e0a9e
#
_entry.id   0d5135405e972df555b82ce3862e0a9e
#
_cell.length_a   1.000
_cell.length_b   1.000
_cell.length_c   1.000
_cell.angle_alpha   90.00
_cell.angle_beta   90.00
_cell.angle_gamma   90.00
#
_symmetry.space_group_name_H-M   'P 1'
#
loop_
_entity.id
_entity.type
_entity.pdbx_description
1 polymer ?
#
loop_
_entity_poly.entity_id
_entity_poly.type
_entity_poly.pdbx_seq_one_letter_code
_entity_poly.pdbx_strand_id
1 'polypeptide(L)' 'SGRAFDKRYVATRSVFNDGKSEKLVAEQRGGGDYISLNLYHLAAGPQLYPCEMPAAKVIAFLRAFEPDARHG' A
#
# COMPACT_ATOMS: atom_id res chain seq x y z
N SER A 1 5.01 -3.30 -8.82
CA SER A 1 5.18 -4.63 -8.23
C SER A 1 6.36 -4.67 -7.28
N GLY A 2 6.35 -5.60 -6.36
CA GLY A 2 7.42 -5.75 -5.40
C GLY A 2 7.23 -6.99 -4.54
N ARG A 3 8.02 -7.07 -3.46
CA ARG A 3 8.02 -8.23 -2.57
C ARG A 3 7.82 -7.80 -1.12
N ALA A 4 7.08 -8.61 -0.38
CA ALA A 4 6.96 -8.50 1.06
C ALA A 4 6.76 -9.91 1.63
N PHE A 5 7.39 -10.20 2.77
CA PHE A 5 7.25 -11.50 3.45
C PHE A 5 7.57 -12.68 2.52
N ASP A 6 8.59 -12.54 1.68
CA ASP A 6 8.99 -13.55 0.69
C ASP A 6 7.90 -13.90 -0.33
N LYS A 7 7.00 -12.97 -0.58
CA LYS A 7 5.90 -13.14 -1.54
C LYS A 7 5.89 -11.97 -2.50
N ARG A 8 5.41 -12.22 -3.70
CA ARG A 8 5.28 -11.17 -4.69
C ARG A 8 3.90 -10.54 -4.64
N TYR A 9 3.88 -9.21 -4.76
CA TYR A 9 2.64 -8.43 -4.76
C TYR A 9 2.61 -7.53 -5.99
N VAL A 10 1.40 -7.32 -6.50
CA VAL A 10 1.14 -6.27 -7.49
C VAL A 10 0.50 -5.11 -6.75
N ALA A 11 1.18 -3.99 -6.73
CA ALA A 11 0.71 -2.81 -6.01
C ALA A 11 0.23 -1.75 -7.00
N THR A 12 -0.91 -1.15 -6.69
CA THR A 12 -1.52 -0.09 -7.50
C THR A 12 -1.77 1.10 -6.59
N ARG A 13 -1.36 2.27 -7.06
CA ARG A 13 -1.56 3.53 -6.33
C ARG A 13 -2.46 4.43 -7.17
N SER A 14 -3.49 4.98 -6.54
CA SER A 14 -4.38 5.97 -7.15
C SER A 14 -4.34 7.25 -6.34
N VAL A 15 -4.34 8.38 -7.02
CA VAL A 15 -4.26 9.69 -6.38
C VAL A 15 -5.54 10.46 -6.68
N PHE A 16 -6.12 11.06 -5.64
CA PHE A 16 -7.37 11.79 -5.73
C PHE A 16 -7.24 13.17 -5.11
N ASN A 17 -8.20 14.06 -5.43
CA ASN A 17 -8.32 15.37 -4.81
C ASN A 17 -7.04 16.21 -4.91
N ASP A 18 -6.45 16.27 -6.11
CA ASP A 18 -5.23 17.04 -6.36
C ASP A 18 -4.06 16.63 -5.44
N GLY A 19 -3.96 15.33 -5.18
CA GLY A 19 -2.88 14.82 -4.34
C GLY A 19 -3.18 14.82 -2.86
N LYS A 20 -4.37 15.22 -2.45
CA LYS A 20 -4.73 15.27 -1.02
C LYS A 20 -5.11 13.92 -0.45
N SER A 21 -5.45 12.96 -1.30
CA SER A 21 -5.71 11.61 -0.86
C SER A 21 -5.16 10.60 -1.87
N GLU A 22 -4.81 9.43 -1.36
CA GLU A 22 -4.28 8.34 -2.17
C GLU A 22 -4.88 7.04 -1.71
N LYS A 23 -5.01 6.10 -2.64
CA LYS A 23 -5.39 4.73 -2.31
C LYS A 23 -4.31 3.80 -2.80
N LEU A 24 -3.88 2.90 -1.93
CA LEU A 24 -2.92 1.85 -2.27
C LEU A 24 -3.60 0.49 -2.12
N VAL A 25 -3.48 -0.33 -3.14
CA VAL A 25 -3.94 -1.71 -3.11
C VAL A 25 -2.77 -2.58 -3.56
N ALA A 26 -2.46 -3.61 -2.79
CA ALA A 26 -1.44 -4.58 -3.16
C ALA A 26 -2.06 -5.97 -3.05
N GLU A 27 -1.93 -6.74 -4.12
CA GLU A 27 -2.49 -8.10 -4.19
C GLU A 27 -1.36 -9.10 -4.35
N GLN A 28 -1.38 -10.15 -3.55
CA GLN A 28 -0.41 -11.22 -3.63
C GLN A 28 -0.61 -12.01 -4.92
N ARG A 29 0.46 -12.16 -5.69
CA ARG A 29 0.42 -12.98 -6.91
C ARG A 29 0.38 -14.45 -6.53
N GLY A 30 -0.59 -15.17 -7.08
CA GLY A 30 -0.73 -16.59 -6.83
C GLY A 30 -1.24 -16.97 -5.47
N GLY A 31 -1.67 -15.99 -4.68
CA GLY A 31 -2.21 -16.22 -3.35
C GLY A 31 -3.46 -15.40 -3.09
N GLY A 32 -3.98 -15.46 -1.87
CA GLY A 32 -5.20 -14.76 -1.50
C GLY A 32 -4.99 -13.54 -0.63
N ASP A 33 -3.76 -13.19 -0.30
CA ASP A 33 -3.52 -12.06 0.58
C ASP A 33 -3.59 -10.73 -0.19
N TYR A 34 -4.06 -9.69 0.49
CA TYR A 34 -4.08 -8.35 -0.09
C TYR A 34 -3.97 -7.31 1.01
N ILE A 35 -3.54 -6.12 0.60
CA ILE A 35 -3.46 -4.95 1.45
C ILE A 35 -4.24 -3.83 0.77
N SER A 36 -5.05 -3.11 1.52
CA SER A 36 -5.78 -1.96 1.00
C SER A 36 -5.83 -0.87 2.03
N LEU A 37 -5.50 0.35 1.63
CA LEU A 37 -5.51 1.48 2.54
C LEU A 37 -5.76 2.77 1.79
N ASN A 38 -6.26 3.76 2.52
CA ASN A 38 -6.33 5.14 2.07
C ASN A 38 -5.37 5.97 2.88
N LEU A 39 -4.72 6.92 2.22
CA LEU A 39 -3.83 7.87 2.87
C LEU A 39 -4.35 9.27 2.57
N TYR A 40 -4.55 10.06 3.63
CA TYR A 40 -5.01 11.44 3.51
C TYR A 40 -3.90 12.39 3.94
N HIS A 41 -3.61 13.37 3.09
CA HIS A 41 -2.60 14.38 3.38
C HIS A 41 -3.28 15.59 4.00
N LEU A 42 -3.38 15.58 5.33
CA LEU A 42 -4.04 16.63 6.08
C LEU A 42 -3.03 17.69 6.54
N ALA A 43 -3.53 18.86 6.92
CA ALA A 43 -2.67 19.92 7.40
C ALA A 43 -1.86 19.52 8.64
N ALA A 44 -2.42 18.64 9.47
CA ALA A 44 -1.75 18.14 10.67
C ALA A 44 -0.78 17.00 10.38
N GLY A 45 -0.69 16.55 9.13
CA GLY A 45 0.16 15.45 8.73
C GLY A 45 -0.63 14.32 8.06
N PRO A 46 0.07 13.32 7.51
CA PRO A 46 -0.61 12.23 6.82
C PRO A 46 -1.38 11.34 7.79
N GLN A 47 -2.55 10.88 7.36
CA GLN A 47 -3.40 9.95 8.11
C GLN A 47 -3.64 8.71 7.27
N LEU A 48 -3.41 7.53 7.86
CA LEU A 48 -3.56 6.26 7.19
C LEU A 48 -4.82 5.56 7.69
N TYR A 49 -5.66 5.12 6.76
CA TYR A 49 -6.90 4.41 7.08
C TYR A 49 -6.91 3.06 6.35
N PRO A 50 -6.69 1.96 7.07
CA PRO A 50 -6.80 0.62 6.48
C PRO A 50 -8.23 0.36 6.03
N CYS A 51 -8.39 -0.42 4.95
CA CYS A 51 -9.68 -0.84 4.45
C CYS A 51 -9.92 -2.30 4.85
N GLU A 52 -10.87 -2.51 5.75
CA GLU A 52 -11.30 -3.86 6.15
C GLU A 52 -10.18 -4.75 6.73
N MET A 53 -9.19 -4.14 7.35
CA MET A 53 -8.09 -4.90 7.97
C MET A 53 -7.47 -4.10 9.10
N PRO A 54 -6.78 -4.76 10.04
CA PRO A 54 -6.12 -4.05 11.14
C PRO A 54 -4.99 -3.16 10.63
N ALA A 55 -4.80 -2.01 11.28
CA ALA A 55 -3.71 -1.11 10.96
C ALA A 55 -2.35 -1.80 11.08
N ALA A 56 -2.19 -2.70 12.05
CA ALA A 56 -0.94 -3.43 12.22
C ALA A 56 -0.55 -4.21 10.98
N LYS A 57 -1.52 -4.80 10.29
CA LYS A 57 -1.26 -5.54 9.06
C LYS A 57 -0.73 -4.63 7.95
N VAL A 58 -1.35 -3.47 7.79
CA VAL A 58 -0.95 -2.49 6.78
C VAL A 58 0.45 -1.97 7.08
N ILE A 59 0.72 -1.60 8.33
CA ILE A 59 2.01 -1.06 8.73
C ILE A 59 3.11 -2.11 8.53
N ALA A 60 2.86 -3.35 8.90
CA ALA A 60 3.84 -4.44 8.71
C ALA A 60 4.15 -4.63 7.24
N PHE A 61 3.13 -4.58 6.37
CA PHE A 61 3.33 -4.68 4.93
C PHE A 61 4.18 -3.54 4.39
N LEU A 62 3.84 -2.30 4.76
CA LEU A 62 4.57 -1.13 4.27
C LEU A 62 6.04 -1.15 4.68
N ARG A 63 6.35 -1.66 5.86
CA ARG A 63 7.72 -1.80 6.33
C ARG A 63 8.49 -2.89 5.60
N ALA A 64 7.79 -3.95 5.18
CA ALA A 64 8.41 -5.10 4.54
C ALA A 64 8.48 -4.97 3.02
N PHE A 65 7.67 -4.09 2.43
CA PHE A 65 7.54 -4.03 0.98
C PHE A 65 8.80 -3.45 0.33
N GLU A 66 9.32 -4.19 -0.64
CA GLU A 66 10.45 -3.75 -1.45
C GLU A 66 10.01 -3.69 -2.90
N PRO A 67 9.88 -2.49 -3.48
CA PRO A 67 9.54 -2.37 -4.90
C PRO A 67 10.60 -2.99 -5.77
N ASP A 68 10.19 -3.50 -6.93
CA ASP A 68 11.13 -4.02 -7.90
C ASP A 68 12.06 -2.90 -8.38
N ALA A 69 13.30 -3.27 -8.72
CA ALA A 69 14.24 -2.33 -9.26
C ALA A 69 13.68 -1.71 -10.56
N ARG A 70 13.90 -0.44 -10.74
CA ARG A 70 13.44 0.28 -11.91
C ARG A 70 14.59 0.50 -12.87
N HIS A 71 14.30 0.29 -14.14
CA HIS A 71 15.27 0.51 -15.20
C HIS A 71 14.80 1.64 -16.10
N GLY A 72 15.60 2.61 -16.21
CA GLY A 72 15.28 3.77 -17.03
C GLY A 72 14.52 4.80 -16.28
#